data_c35659e690f4bbd4673d8e0a3a38c786
#
_entry.id   c35659e690f4bbd4673d8e0a3a38c786
#
_cell.length_a   1.000
_cell.length_b   1.000
_cell.length_c   1.000
_cell.angle_alpha   90.00
_cell.angle_beta   90.00
_cell.angle_gamma   90.00
#
_symmetry.space_group_name_H-M   'P 1'
#
loop_
_entity.id
_entity.type
_entity.pdbx_description
1 polymer ?
#
loop_
_entity_poly.entity_id
_entity_poly.type
_entity_poly.pdbx_seq_one_letter_code
_entity_poly.pdbx_strand_id
1 'polypeptide(L)'
;GEPPEGIYRVLQGVISVQSPEATPLIGHLLGPGAWFGEGAALTHQPRVVSTMAIAETRLAFLPLATLEEIGRQYPELWRGLASLTASNAEVAVGIARDLMLTRPEDRVIAVLRRLTTSLGREAAIPLSQEQLADMSVLSRGAVSRILSRLEAAGRVRRGYRELWWLDN
;
A
#
# COMPACT_ATOMS: atom_id res chain seq x y z
N GLY A 1 -15.78 -11.22 0.93
CA GLY A 1 -14.94 -10.57 1.94
C GLY A 1 -15.40 -10.90 3.36
N GLU A 2 -14.50 -10.80 4.29
CA GLU A 2 -14.79 -11.00 5.72
C GLU A 2 -15.54 -9.80 6.30
N PRO A 3 -16.41 -10.00 7.30
CA PRO A 3 -17.06 -8.90 8.01
C PRO A 3 -16.03 -8.04 8.76
N PRO A 4 -16.33 -6.76 9.04
CA PRO A 4 -15.43 -5.91 9.80
C PRO A 4 -15.37 -6.33 11.27
N GLU A 5 -14.18 -6.65 11.77
CA GLU A 5 -13.93 -6.91 13.20
C GLU A 5 -13.42 -5.66 13.93
N GLY A 6 -12.90 -4.70 13.19
CA GLY A 6 -12.31 -3.47 13.70
C GLY A 6 -11.31 -2.86 12.69
N ILE A 7 -10.48 -1.95 13.20
CA ILE A 7 -9.43 -1.26 12.43
C ILE A 7 -8.05 -1.62 12.96
N TYR A 8 -7.06 -1.50 12.10
CA TYR A 8 -5.68 -1.88 12.40
C TYR A 8 -4.73 -0.71 12.12
N ARG A 9 -3.66 -0.64 12.92
CA ARG A 9 -2.53 0.26 12.66
C ARG A 9 -1.24 -0.54 12.54
N VAL A 10 -0.45 -0.27 11.53
CA VAL A 10 0.90 -0.84 11.38
C VAL A 10 1.82 -0.15 12.39
N LEU A 11 2.36 -0.90 13.35
CA LEU A 11 3.37 -0.43 14.30
C LEU A 11 4.78 -0.67 13.78
N GLN A 12 4.98 -1.81 13.11
CA GLN A 12 6.25 -2.24 12.53
C GLN A 12 5.98 -3.20 11.38
N GLY A 13 6.89 -3.27 10.41
CA GLY A 13 6.77 -4.17 9.26
C GLY A 13 6.00 -3.57 8.10
N VAL A 14 5.56 -4.40 7.18
CA VAL A 14 4.87 -4.00 5.95
C VAL A 14 3.70 -4.92 5.63
N ILE A 15 2.56 -4.33 5.34
CA ILE A 15 1.34 -4.99 4.88
C ILE A 15 1.15 -4.69 3.40
N SER A 16 0.88 -5.71 2.59
CA SER A 16 0.38 -5.55 1.23
C SER A 16 -1.14 -5.45 1.22
N VAL A 17 -1.66 -4.52 0.43
CA VAL A 17 -3.07 -4.43 0.06
C VAL A 17 -3.24 -5.09 -1.30
N GLN A 18 -4.11 -6.07 -1.38
CA GLN A 18 -4.24 -6.97 -2.53
C GLN A 18 -5.70 -7.03 -3.01
N SER A 19 -5.86 -7.35 -4.28
CA SER A 19 -7.15 -7.74 -4.80
C SER A 19 -7.61 -9.08 -4.19
N PRO A 20 -8.94 -9.31 -4.04
CA PRO A 20 -9.47 -10.50 -3.37
C PRO A 20 -9.52 -11.76 -4.24
N GLU A 21 -8.96 -11.74 -5.45
CA GLU A 21 -8.99 -12.85 -6.40
C GLU A 21 -8.09 -14.02 -5.96
N ALA A 22 -8.27 -15.18 -6.60
CA ALA A 22 -7.49 -16.39 -6.35
C ALA A 22 -5.99 -16.20 -6.63
N THR A 23 -5.63 -15.30 -7.54
CA THR A 23 -4.25 -14.83 -7.77
C THR A 23 -4.19 -13.36 -7.38
N PRO A 24 -3.89 -13.07 -6.12
CA PRO A 24 -3.95 -11.69 -5.61
C PRO A 24 -2.91 -10.79 -6.28
N LEU A 25 -3.35 -9.63 -6.76
CA LEU A 25 -2.47 -8.59 -7.27
C LEU A 25 -2.23 -7.56 -6.18
N ILE A 26 -0.96 -7.27 -5.91
CA ILE A 26 -0.58 -6.22 -4.95
C ILE A 26 -0.86 -4.86 -5.59
N GLY A 27 -1.76 -4.10 -4.98
CA GLY A 27 -2.07 -2.72 -5.39
C GLY A 27 -1.22 -1.68 -4.66
N HIS A 28 -0.96 -1.92 -3.37
CA HIS A 28 -0.24 -0.98 -2.52
C HIS A 28 0.47 -1.67 -1.35
N LEU A 29 1.39 -0.95 -0.70
CA LEU A 29 2.05 -1.36 0.55
C LEU A 29 1.77 -0.32 1.63
N LEU A 30 1.51 -0.80 2.84
CA LEU A 30 1.29 0.01 4.04
C LEU A 30 2.47 -0.20 5.00
N GLY A 31 3.14 0.88 5.35
CA GLY A 31 4.23 0.91 6.32
C GLY A 31 3.81 1.36 7.71
N PRO A 32 4.79 1.53 8.64
CA PRO A 32 4.54 1.98 9.99
C PRO A 32 3.77 3.30 10.05
N GLY A 33 2.76 3.37 10.92
CA GLY A 33 1.86 4.52 11.05
C GLY A 33 0.59 4.42 10.21
N ALA A 34 0.56 3.61 9.16
CA ALA A 34 -0.63 3.43 8.34
C ALA A 34 -1.76 2.74 9.12
N TRP A 35 -2.99 3.20 8.87
CA TRP A 35 -4.22 2.59 9.36
C TRP A 35 -4.97 1.94 8.20
N PHE A 36 -5.70 0.86 8.49
CA PHE A 36 -6.53 0.18 7.49
C PHE A 36 -7.71 -0.56 8.13
N GLY A 37 -8.70 -0.91 7.31
CA GLY A 37 -9.94 -1.58 7.75
C GLY A 37 -11.07 -0.61 8.08
N GLU A 38 -10.83 0.70 8.03
CA GLU A 38 -11.78 1.76 8.36
C GLU A 38 -12.99 1.80 7.41
N GLY A 39 -12.80 1.54 6.13
CA GLY A 39 -13.89 1.54 5.16
C GLY A 39 -14.97 0.51 5.51
N ALA A 40 -14.57 -0.72 5.82
CA ALA A 40 -15.48 -1.77 6.27
C ALA A 40 -16.11 -1.44 7.64
N ALA A 41 -15.31 -0.90 8.57
CA ALA A 41 -15.80 -0.51 9.90
C ALA A 41 -16.85 0.61 9.84
N LEU A 42 -16.67 1.62 8.97
CA LEU A 42 -17.62 2.73 8.79
C LEU A 42 -18.92 2.30 8.08
N THR A 43 -18.82 1.38 7.12
CA THR A 43 -19.96 0.97 6.29
C THR A 43 -20.68 -0.27 6.79
N HIS A 44 -20.08 -0.99 7.76
CA HIS A 44 -20.52 -2.32 8.20
C HIS A 44 -20.64 -3.34 7.04
N GLN A 45 -19.93 -3.09 5.93
CA GLN A 45 -19.91 -3.98 4.79
C GLN A 45 -18.66 -4.87 4.80
N PRO A 46 -18.71 -6.04 4.16
CA PRO A 46 -17.53 -6.90 4.01
C PRO A 46 -16.35 -6.19 3.38
N ARG A 47 -15.14 -6.61 3.74
CA ARG A 47 -13.89 -6.07 3.19
C ARG A 47 -13.80 -6.31 1.68
N VAL A 48 -13.47 -5.26 0.93
CA VAL A 48 -13.33 -5.30 -0.54
C VAL A 48 -11.91 -5.58 -1.01
N VAL A 49 -10.93 -5.54 -0.10
CA VAL A 49 -9.53 -5.87 -0.36
C VAL A 49 -9.03 -6.88 0.67
N SER A 50 -8.01 -7.64 0.29
CA SER A 50 -7.27 -8.51 1.19
C SER A 50 -6.00 -7.81 1.65
N THR A 51 -5.53 -8.14 2.85
CA THR A 51 -4.27 -7.64 3.40
C THR A 51 -3.39 -8.80 3.84
N MET A 52 -2.08 -8.71 3.57
CA MET A 52 -1.13 -9.75 3.93
C MET A 52 0.16 -9.12 4.46
N ALA A 53 0.68 -9.66 5.57
CA ALA A 53 2.02 -9.30 6.04
C ALA A 53 3.08 -9.87 5.09
N ILE A 54 3.93 -9.03 4.53
CA ILE A 54 5.02 -9.44 3.62
C ILE A 54 6.40 -9.38 4.28
N ALA A 55 6.44 -8.97 5.53
CA ALA A 55 7.59 -8.99 6.43
C ALA A 55 7.07 -9.27 7.84
N GLU A 56 7.97 -9.50 8.80
CA GLU A 56 7.58 -9.56 10.21
C GLU A 56 6.89 -8.25 10.61
N THR A 57 5.64 -8.36 11.06
CA THR A 57 4.77 -7.20 11.22
C THR A 57 4.09 -7.22 12.58
N ARG A 58 4.09 -6.07 13.26
CA ARG A 58 3.31 -5.81 14.46
C ARG A 58 2.19 -4.82 14.17
N LEU A 59 0.99 -5.19 14.58
CA LEU A 59 -0.22 -4.37 14.42
C LEU A 59 -0.79 -4.01 15.79
N ALA A 60 -1.32 -2.79 15.91
CA ALA A 60 -2.33 -2.49 16.91
C ALA A 60 -3.70 -2.80 16.30
N PHE A 61 -4.58 -3.38 17.08
CA PHE A 61 -5.96 -3.69 16.70
C PHE A 61 -6.92 -2.96 17.61
N LEU A 62 -7.89 -2.27 17.03
CA LEU A 62 -8.99 -1.64 17.73
C LEU A 62 -10.30 -2.34 17.32
N PRO A 63 -10.92 -3.13 18.23
CA PRO A 63 -12.17 -3.82 17.93
C PRO A 63 -13.29 -2.85 17.57
N LEU A 64 -14.20 -3.28 16.69
CA LEU A 64 -15.31 -2.45 16.19
C LEU A 64 -16.19 -1.93 17.34
N ALA A 65 -16.54 -2.78 18.30
CA ALA A 65 -17.35 -2.38 19.46
C ALA A 65 -16.65 -1.29 20.31
N THR A 66 -15.32 -1.38 20.49
CA THR A 66 -14.55 -0.34 21.19
C THR A 66 -14.50 0.96 20.38
N LEU A 67 -14.32 0.85 19.05
CA LEU A 67 -14.34 1.99 18.15
C LEU A 67 -15.67 2.75 18.23
N GLU A 68 -16.80 2.02 18.24
CA GLU A 68 -18.14 2.58 18.37
C GLU A 68 -18.37 3.25 19.73
N GLU A 69 -17.86 2.64 20.81
CA GLU A 69 -17.96 3.23 22.16
C GLU A 69 -17.18 4.55 22.23
N ILE A 70 -15.94 4.56 21.72
CA ILE A 70 -15.15 5.80 21.64
C ILE A 70 -15.86 6.83 20.77
N GLY A 71 -16.40 6.44 19.62
CA GLY A 71 -17.10 7.34 18.71
C GLY A 71 -18.40 7.94 19.29
N ARG A 72 -19.05 7.26 20.24
CA ARG A 72 -20.19 7.82 21.00
C ARG A 72 -19.74 8.89 21.99
N GLN A 73 -18.58 8.72 22.61
CA GLN A 73 -18.01 9.66 23.59
C GLN A 73 -17.30 10.83 22.89
N TYR A 74 -16.66 10.58 21.75
CA TYR A 74 -15.85 11.52 20.98
C TYR A 74 -16.26 11.51 19.51
N PRO A 75 -17.34 12.22 19.13
CA PRO A 75 -17.87 12.18 17.74
C PRO A 75 -16.89 12.65 16.66
N GLU A 76 -15.86 13.42 17.03
CA GLU A 76 -14.78 13.84 16.13
C GLU A 76 -13.96 12.66 15.57
N LEU A 77 -13.99 11.50 16.23
CA LEU A 77 -13.37 10.28 15.73
C LEU A 77 -13.88 9.93 14.34
N TRP A 78 -15.18 10.05 14.10
CA TRP A 78 -15.79 9.74 12.81
C TRP A 78 -15.28 10.62 11.69
N ARG A 79 -15.00 11.90 11.97
CA ARG A 79 -14.36 12.80 11.01
C ARG A 79 -12.93 12.35 10.71
N GLY A 80 -12.19 11.91 11.72
CA GLY A 80 -10.84 11.35 11.55
C GLY A 80 -10.84 10.12 10.65
N LEU A 81 -11.76 9.18 10.88
CA LEU A 81 -11.90 7.97 10.04
C LEU A 81 -12.35 8.31 8.62
N ALA A 82 -13.27 9.25 8.44
CA ALA A 82 -13.67 9.72 7.11
C ALA A 82 -12.50 10.37 6.36
N SER A 83 -11.66 11.16 7.04
CA SER A 83 -10.44 11.72 6.45
C SER A 83 -9.44 10.64 6.05
N LEU A 84 -9.27 9.60 6.87
CA LEU A 84 -8.44 8.44 6.55
C LEU A 84 -8.96 7.71 5.30
N THR A 85 -10.28 7.47 5.23
CA THR A 85 -10.91 6.85 4.06
C THR A 85 -10.70 7.70 2.79
N ALA A 86 -10.83 9.02 2.91
CA ALA A 86 -10.57 9.93 1.79
C ALA A 86 -9.09 9.84 1.33
N SER A 87 -8.14 9.83 2.25
CA SER A 87 -6.71 9.66 1.93
C SER A 87 -6.42 8.31 1.27
N ASN A 88 -7.04 7.22 1.73
CA ASN A 88 -6.91 5.91 1.10
C ASN A 88 -7.55 5.88 -0.30
N ALA A 89 -8.65 6.59 -0.51
CA ALA A 89 -9.24 6.76 -1.84
C ALA A 89 -8.32 7.57 -2.78
N GLU A 90 -7.62 8.60 -2.29
CA GLU A 90 -6.62 9.32 -3.07
C GLU A 90 -5.47 8.41 -3.53
N VAL A 91 -5.03 7.48 -2.69
CA VAL A 91 -4.04 6.46 -3.08
C VAL A 91 -4.59 5.60 -4.22
N ALA A 92 -5.84 5.15 -4.14
CA ALA A 92 -6.47 4.35 -5.19
C ALA A 92 -6.57 5.12 -6.52
N VAL A 93 -6.96 6.40 -6.48
CA VAL A 93 -6.96 7.31 -7.65
C VAL A 93 -5.55 7.48 -8.20
N GLY A 94 -4.54 7.61 -7.32
CA GLY A 94 -3.13 7.68 -7.68
C GLY A 94 -2.68 6.42 -8.44
N ILE A 95 -3.06 5.23 -7.98
CA ILE A 95 -2.77 3.96 -8.66
C ILE A 95 -3.38 3.95 -10.07
N ALA A 96 -4.66 4.32 -10.19
CA ALA A 96 -5.32 4.38 -11.49
C ALA A 96 -4.60 5.34 -12.45
N ARG A 97 -4.21 6.54 -11.97
CA ARG A 97 -3.45 7.52 -12.75
C ARG A 97 -2.08 7.00 -13.16
N ASP A 98 -1.35 6.31 -12.28
CA ASP A 98 -0.05 5.70 -12.58
C ASP A 98 -0.17 4.72 -13.74
N LEU A 99 -1.24 3.90 -13.79
CA LEU A 99 -1.50 2.94 -14.84
C LEU A 99 -1.87 3.58 -16.18
N MET A 100 -2.37 4.81 -16.19
CA MET A 100 -2.68 5.58 -17.40
C MET A 100 -1.43 6.20 -18.05
N LEU A 101 -0.28 6.20 -17.39
CA LEU A 101 0.97 6.69 -17.97
C LEU A 101 1.37 5.85 -19.17
N THR A 102 1.65 6.50 -20.30
CA THR A 102 1.94 5.82 -21.58
C THR A 102 3.33 5.18 -21.62
N ARG A 103 4.32 5.84 -20.99
CA ARG A 103 5.70 5.35 -20.98
C ARG A 103 5.90 4.31 -19.88
N PRO A 104 6.38 3.09 -20.19
CA PRO A 104 6.62 2.05 -19.20
C PRO A 104 7.52 2.47 -18.03
N GLU A 105 8.56 3.28 -18.31
CA GLU A 105 9.48 3.77 -17.30
C GLU A 105 8.79 4.70 -16.29
N ASP A 106 7.90 5.58 -16.77
CA ASP A 106 7.16 6.51 -15.92
C ASP A 106 6.22 5.75 -14.97
N ARG A 107 5.61 4.64 -15.42
CA ARG A 107 4.79 3.77 -14.56
C ARG A 107 5.62 3.13 -13.43
N VAL A 108 6.80 2.59 -13.74
CA VAL A 108 7.70 2.03 -12.72
C VAL A 108 8.12 3.10 -11.71
N ILE A 109 8.50 4.28 -12.18
CA ILE A 109 8.88 5.41 -11.33
C ILE A 109 7.72 5.84 -10.43
N ALA A 110 6.51 5.96 -10.97
CA ALA A 110 5.32 6.34 -10.22
C ALA A 110 5.01 5.34 -9.09
N VAL A 111 5.06 4.04 -9.37
CA VAL A 111 4.90 2.99 -8.36
C VAL A 111 5.98 3.12 -7.27
N LEU A 112 7.26 3.24 -7.63
CA LEU A 112 8.36 3.35 -6.65
C LEU A 112 8.20 4.59 -5.77
N ARG A 113 7.87 5.76 -6.34
CA ARG A 113 7.62 7.00 -5.59
C ARG A 113 6.46 6.86 -4.61
N ARG A 114 5.35 6.30 -5.06
CA ARG A 114 4.17 6.09 -4.22
C ARG A 114 4.47 5.15 -3.05
N LEU A 115 5.20 4.06 -3.29
CA LEU A 115 5.59 3.13 -2.23
C LEU A 115 6.60 3.75 -1.26
N THR A 116 7.56 4.52 -1.75
CA THR A 116 8.50 5.27 -0.91
C THR A 116 7.77 6.27 0.00
N THR A 117 6.74 6.95 -0.52
CA THR A 117 5.91 7.85 0.29
C THR A 117 5.20 7.11 1.42
N SER A 118 4.68 5.90 1.14
CA SER A 118 3.95 5.08 2.13
C SER A 118 4.87 4.42 3.16
N LEU A 119 6.06 3.98 2.76
CA LEU A 119 6.98 3.23 3.61
C LEU A 119 7.99 4.11 4.35
N GLY A 120 8.23 5.33 3.85
CA GLY A 120 9.28 6.22 4.28
C GLY A 120 10.46 6.25 3.29
N ARG A 121 11.10 7.42 3.17
CA ARG A 121 12.12 7.69 2.14
C ARG A 121 13.35 6.79 2.20
N GLU A 122 13.74 6.36 3.38
CA GLU A 122 14.92 5.52 3.59
C GLU A 122 14.59 4.02 3.65
N ALA A 123 13.30 3.69 3.68
CA ALA A 123 12.85 2.31 3.82
C ALA A 123 13.10 1.51 2.53
N ALA A 124 13.52 0.26 2.70
CA ALA A 124 13.49 -0.70 1.62
C ALA A 124 12.03 -0.97 1.20
N ILE A 125 11.79 -1.04 -0.09
CA ILE A 125 10.52 -1.49 -0.66
C ILE A 125 10.63 -3.01 -0.83
N PRO A 126 9.96 -3.84 -0.02
CA PRO A 126 10.11 -5.28 -0.02
C PRO A 126 9.31 -5.93 -1.16
N LEU A 127 9.74 -5.71 -2.39
CA LEU A 127 9.13 -6.25 -3.61
C LEU A 127 10.15 -6.96 -4.48
N SER A 128 9.71 -8.07 -5.08
CA SER A 128 10.40 -8.68 -6.20
C SER A 128 10.17 -7.89 -7.50
N GLN A 129 11.03 -8.11 -8.51
CA GLN A 129 10.82 -7.51 -9.83
C GLN A 129 9.53 -8.01 -10.50
N GLU A 130 9.06 -9.20 -10.17
CA GLU A 130 7.80 -9.75 -10.66
C GLU A 130 6.62 -8.99 -10.07
N GLN A 131 6.59 -8.80 -8.76
CA GLN A 131 5.56 -8.00 -8.10
C GLN A 131 5.53 -6.54 -8.59
N LEU A 132 6.70 -5.94 -8.82
CA LEU A 132 6.77 -4.60 -9.41
C LEU A 132 6.27 -4.59 -10.86
N ALA A 133 6.49 -5.68 -11.61
CA ALA A 133 5.97 -5.84 -12.97
C ALA A 133 4.45 -5.89 -12.97
N ASP A 134 3.85 -6.68 -12.07
CA ASP A 134 2.40 -6.76 -11.90
C ASP A 134 1.82 -5.39 -11.55
N MET A 135 2.38 -4.69 -10.55
CA MET A 135 1.95 -3.35 -10.13
C MET A 135 2.06 -2.30 -11.23
N SER A 136 2.99 -2.47 -12.19
CA SER A 136 3.23 -1.53 -13.30
C SER A 136 2.52 -1.97 -14.59
N VAL A 137 1.87 -3.13 -14.60
CA VAL A 137 1.28 -3.78 -15.79
C VAL A 137 2.32 -3.90 -16.90
N LEU A 138 3.45 -4.50 -16.57
CA LEU A 138 4.60 -4.74 -17.47
C LEU A 138 5.08 -6.18 -17.36
N SER A 139 5.87 -6.63 -18.33
CA SER A 139 6.60 -7.89 -18.19
C SER A 139 7.79 -7.72 -17.23
N ARG A 140 8.14 -8.79 -16.49
CA ARG A 140 9.34 -8.83 -15.64
C ARG A 140 10.61 -8.39 -16.39
N GLY A 141 10.77 -8.81 -17.67
CA GLY A 141 11.90 -8.42 -18.49
C GLY A 141 11.94 -6.91 -18.81
N ALA A 142 10.77 -6.28 -19.00
CA ALA A 142 10.69 -4.82 -19.18
C ALA A 142 11.10 -4.10 -17.89
N VAL A 143 10.58 -4.51 -16.74
CA VAL A 143 10.94 -3.95 -15.42
C VAL A 143 12.43 -4.14 -15.14
N SER A 144 13.00 -5.31 -15.40
CA SER A 144 14.43 -5.56 -15.21
C SER A 144 15.31 -4.57 -16.00
N ARG A 145 14.98 -4.32 -17.29
CA ARG A 145 15.69 -3.34 -18.12
C ARG A 145 15.54 -1.90 -17.61
N ILE A 146 14.33 -1.54 -17.17
CA ILE A 146 14.08 -0.20 -16.60
C ILE A 146 14.87 -0.02 -15.32
N LEU A 147 14.81 -0.98 -14.39
CA LEU A 147 15.57 -0.92 -13.14
C LEU A 147 17.09 -0.85 -13.37
N SER A 148 17.62 -1.55 -14.37
CA SER A 148 19.05 -1.47 -14.71
C SER A 148 19.46 -0.06 -15.17
N ARG A 149 18.61 0.62 -15.95
CA ARG A 149 18.85 2.02 -16.36
C ARG A 149 18.77 2.98 -15.16
N LEU A 150 17.75 2.83 -14.32
CA LEU A 150 17.56 3.66 -13.14
C LEU A 150 18.69 3.46 -12.13
N GLU A 151 19.20 2.25 -11.98
CA GLU A 151 20.36 1.94 -11.12
C GLU A 151 21.65 2.54 -11.66
N ALA A 152 21.89 2.41 -12.98
CA ALA A 152 23.04 3.06 -13.63
C ALA A 152 23.00 4.59 -13.52
N ALA A 153 21.81 5.19 -13.44
CA ALA A 153 21.59 6.61 -13.18
C ALA A 153 21.62 6.99 -11.70
N GLY A 154 21.87 6.04 -10.78
CA GLY A 154 21.92 6.30 -9.33
C GLY A 154 20.55 6.59 -8.69
N ARG A 155 19.44 6.32 -9.38
CA ARG A 155 18.07 6.61 -8.92
C ARG A 155 17.41 5.48 -8.14
N VAL A 156 17.91 4.26 -8.29
CA VAL A 156 17.43 3.05 -7.60
C VAL A 156 18.64 2.26 -7.13
N ARG A 157 18.52 1.64 -5.97
CA ARG A 157 19.42 0.57 -5.51
C ARG A 157 18.61 -0.73 -5.44
N ARG A 158 19.18 -1.84 -5.87
CA ARG A 158 18.55 -3.17 -5.84
C ARG A 158 19.22 -4.06 -4.80
N GLY A 159 18.40 -4.82 -4.06
CA GLY A 159 18.80 -5.91 -3.18
C GLY A 159 18.04 -7.20 -3.50
N TYR A 160 18.21 -8.20 -2.65
CA TYR A 160 17.47 -9.45 -2.78
C TYR A 160 16.02 -9.26 -2.35
N ARG A 161 15.10 -9.18 -3.31
CA ARG A 161 13.66 -8.89 -3.11
C ARG A 161 13.39 -7.57 -2.39
N GLU A 162 14.27 -6.60 -2.58
CA GLU A 162 14.18 -5.27 -2.01
C GLU A 162 14.65 -4.22 -3.02
N LEU A 163 14.04 -3.06 -2.97
CA LEU A 163 14.39 -1.91 -3.80
C LEU A 163 14.44 -0.66 -2.92
N TRP A 164 15.31 0.28 -3.26
CA TRP A 164 15.36 1.62 -2.66
C TRP A 164 15.22 2.66 -3.75
N TRP A 165 14.26 3.53 -3.59
CA TRP A 165 14.13 4.71 -4.44
C TRP A 165 15.00 5.83 -3.87
N LEU A 166 15.96 6.32 -4.65
CA LEU A 166 16.99 7.28 -4.23
C LEU A 166 16.76 8.70 -4.80
N ASP A 167 15.84 8.82 -5.75
CA ASP A 167 15.54 10.09 -6.43
C ASP A 167 14.56 10.93 -5.57
N ASN A 168 14.92 12.19 -5.32
CA ASN A 168 14.13 13.15 -4.53
C ASN A 168 13.00 13.82 -5.33
#